data_f871600f789c81147bcc15754a7aa175
#
_entry.id   f871600f789c81147bcc15754a7aa175
#
_cell.length_a   1.000
_cell.length_b   1.000
_cell.length_c   1.000
_cell.angle_alpha   90.00
_cell.angle_beta   90.00
_cell.angle_gamma   90.00
#
_symmetry.space_group_name_H-M   'P 1'
#
loop_
_entity.id
_entity.type
_entity.pdbx_description
1 polymer ?
#
loop_
_entity_poly.entity_id
_entity_poly.type
_entity_poly.pdbx_seq_one_letter_code
_entity_poly.pdbx_strand_id
1 'polypeptide(L)'
;MSAAFVCTLGIGFAASGTAHAAPDAPAPQLKHHAFGLDRAAAHDSLGRDTTVGSALPVQLGTIGAPPTAYSLRQYALPAGDQGPVGSCVTWATGYTGYGVLMNEQQIAGDPMAPMFIYSQIAQGDDEGTYAGVALPLEQQQGIDTKTDYWQGDFDYTTQPDAKERANATHYKLSGAQDLTKGDIVTNIKKAIASGLPVPFGFDVRESFEDLDGTHDNYNPSAREKILGGHEVTIVAYDAQGVTVENSWGPNWGKNGFFTAPWSFITGADVNEIHSMGRLFPA
;
A
#
# COMPACT_ATOMS: atom_id res chain seq x y z
N MET A 1 17.87 77.43 41.37
CA MET A 1 18.23 77.08 40.01
C MET A 1 18.34 75.59 39.92
N SER A 2 17.26 74.95 39.53
CA SER A 2 17.22 73.48 39.40
C SER A 2 16.91 73.16 37.95
N ALA A 3 17.80 72.40 37.31
CA ALA A 3 17.64 71.92 35.95
C ALA A 3 16.94 70.59 35.97
N ALA A 4 15.82 70.43 35.29
CA ALA A 4 15.11 69.20 35.10
C ALA A 4 15.66 68.45 33.87
N PHE A 5 16.03 67.19 34.08
CA PHE A 5 16.41 66.25 33.01
C PHE A 5 15.14 65.52 32.54
N VAL A 6 14.80 65.66 31.29
CA VAL A 6 13.74 64.89 30.66
C VAL A 6 14.38 63.66 30.02
N CYS A 7 13.95 62.47 30.48
CA CYS A 7 14.37 61.18 29.96
C CYS A 7 13.30 60.67 28.95
N THR A 8 13.62 60.67 27.66
CA THR A 8 12.74 60.08 26.61
C THR A 8 13.01 58.56 26.48
N LEU A 9 12.01 57.75 26.87
CA LEU A 9 12.02 56.32 26.59
C LEU A 9 11.69 56.09 25.09
N GLY A 10 12.67 55.59 24.37
CA GLY A 10 12.44 55.06 23.01
C GLY A 10 11.90 53.63 23.07
N ILE A 11 10.68 53.40 22.60
CA ILE A 11 10.10 52.09 22.45
C ILE A 11 10.60 51.50 21.12
N GLY A 12 11.53 50.55 21.21
CA GLY A 12 11.97 49.79 20.05
C GLY A 12 10.98 48.67 19.73
N PHE A 13 10.31 48.75 18.59
CA PHE A 13 9.54 47.61 18.05
C PHE A 13 10.51 46.59 17.48
N ALA A 14 10.61 45.43 18.13
CA ALA A 14 11.26 44.27 17.57
C ALA A 14 10.28 43.61 16.58
N ALA A 15 10.59 43.68 15.28
CA ALA A 15 9.89 42.91 14.26
C ALA A 15 10.33 41.44 14.37
N SER A 16 9.45 40.59 14.89
CA SER A 16 9.61 39.13 14.86
C SER A 16 9.38 38.65 13.41
N GLY A 17 10.48 38.51 12.67
CA GLY A 17 10.46 37.84 11.37
C GLY A 17 10.19 36.34 11.58
N THR A 18 9.05 35.85 11.11
CA THR A 18 8.80 34.42 10.97
C THR A 18 9.74 33.91 9.90
N ALA A 19 10.76 33.15 10.31
CA ALA A 19 11.59 32.40 9.39
C ALA A 19 10.68 31.36 8.70
N HIS A 20 10.39 31.57 7.41
CA HIS A 20 9.86 30.49 6.57
C HIS A 20 10.97 29.46 6.47
N ALA A 21 10.69 28.25 6.96
CA ALA A 21 11.51 27.10 6.64
C ALA A 21 11.55 26.94 5.12
N ALA A 22 12.75 26.84 4.55
CA ALA A 22 12.91 26.47 3.16
C ALA A 22 12.21 25.12 2.92
N PRO A 23 11.56 24.89 1.75
CA PRO A 23 11.00 23.59 1.45
C PRO A 23 12.12 22.56 1.55
N ASP A 24 11.85 21.49 2.32
CA ASP A 24 12.78 20.37 2.47
C ASP A 24 13.24 19.91 1.08
N ALA A 25 14.56 19.78 0.93
CA ALA A 25 15.12 19.19 -0.28
C ALA A 25 14.52 17.76 -0.40
N PRO A 26 14.13 17.33 -1.61
CA PRO A 26 13.61 16.00 -1.79
C PRO A 26 14.60 14.99 -1.20
N ALA A 27 14.10 14.07 -0.38
CA ALA A 27 14.91 13.00 0.20
C ALA A 27 15.67 12.29 -0.94
N PRO A 28 16.95 11.89 -0.73
CA PRO A 28 17.69 11.17 -1.75
C PRO A 28 16.93 9.90 -2.08
N GLN A 29 16.61 9.71 -3.37
CA GLN A 29 15.99 8.48 -3.84
C GLN A 29 16.93 7.30 -3.51
N LEU A 30 16.39 6.34 -2.77
CA LEU A 30 17.07 5.08 -2.56
C LEU A 30 17.27 4.42 -3.93
N LYS A 31 18.49 4.05 -4.25
CA LYS A 31 18.82 3.42 -5.54
C LYS A 31 18.21 2.02 -5.66
N HIS A 32 17.86 1.40 -4.55
CA HIS A 32 17.25 0.08 -4.49
C HIS A 32 16.27 0.02 -3.33
N HIS A 33 15.02 -0.31 -3.64
CA HIS A 33 14.02 -0.69 -2.65
C HIS A 33 14.15 -2.18 -2.34
N ALA A 34 13.79 -2.57 -1.13
CA ALA A 34 13.81 -3.98 -0.77
C ALA A 34 12.67 -4.74 -1.46
N PHE A 35 12.92 -6.01 -1.75
CA PHE A 35 11.91 -6.99 -2.14
C PHE A 35 11.54 -7.81 -0.90
N GLY A 36 10.26 -7.97 -0.62
CA GLY A 36 9.81 -8.60 0.62
C GLY A 36 8.70 -9.63 0.44
N LEU A 37 8.40 -10.06 -0.79
CA LEU A 37 7.48 -11.15 -1.02
C LEU A 37 8.20 -12.50 -0.82
N ASP A 38 7.72 -13.32 0.12
CA ASP A 38 8.09 -14.74 0.20
C ASP A 38 7.42 -15.49 -0.96
N ARG A 39 8.14 -15.57 -2.08
CA ARG A 39 7.68 -16.16 -3.33
C ARG A 39 7.31 -17.64 -3.19
N ALA A 40 8.04 -18.38 -2.37
CA ALA A 40 7.79 -19.80 -2.18
C ALA A 40 6.50 -20.02 -1.40
N ALA A 41 6.30 -19.31 -0.30
CA ALA A 41 5.08 -19.38 0.48
C ALA A 41 3.86 -18.85 -0.29
N ALA A 42 4.00 -17.75 -1.02
CA ALA A 42 2.95 -17.20 -1.88
C ALA A 42 2.52 -18.23 -2.94
N HIS A 43 3.47 -18.79 -3.68
CA HIS A 43 3.18 -19.82 -4.70
C HIS A 43 2.56 -21.09 -4.09
N ASP A 44 3.04 -21.55 -2.95
CA ASP A 44 2.48 -22.71 -2.25
C ASP A 44 1.08 -22.46 -1.70
N SER A 45 0.69 -21.20 -1.52
CA SER A 45 -0.67 -20.79 -1.11
C SER A 45 -1.68 -20.86 -2.27
N LEU A 46 -1.22 -20.84 -3.52
CA LEU A 46 -2.07 -20.90 -4.70
C LEU A 46 -3.02 -22.13 -4.64
N GLY A 47 -4.30 -21.86 -4.81
CA GLY A 47 -5.32 -22.90 -4.81
C GLY A 47 -5.67 -23.46 -3.43
N ARG A 48 -5.01 -23.07 -2.34
CA ARG A 48 -5.54 -23.26 -0.99
C ARG A 48 -6.69 -22.30 -0.79
N ASP A 49 -7.74 -22.73 -0.10
CA ASP A 49 -8.85 -21.83 0.23
C ASP A 49 -8.39 -20.89 1.36
N THR A 50 -7.80 -19.78 0.98
CA THR A 50 -7.36 -18.72 1.88
C THR A 50 -8.47 -17.68 2.10
N THR A 51 -9.73 -18.07 1.86
CA THR A 51 -10.86 -17.24 2.26
C THR A 51 -10.83 -17.12 3.77
N VAL A 52 -10.28 -16.01 4.24
CA VAL A 52 -10.22 -15.67 5.65
C VAL A 52 -11.50 -14.94 6.00
N GLY A 53 -12.33 -15.57 6.82
CA GLY A 53 -13.59 -15.00 7.29
C GLY A 53 -14.84 -15.66 6.76
N SER A 54 -15.82 -15.76 7.63
CA SER A 54 -17.07 -16.48 7.41
C SER A 54 -18.09 -15.78 6.51
N ALA A 55 -17.84 -14.55 6.11
CA ALA A 55 -18.71 -13.80 5.18
C ALA A 55 -17.96 -12.62 4.57
N LEU A 56 -17.45 -12.77 3.35
CA LEU A 56 -17.16 -11.61 2.54
C LEU A 56 -18.46 -10.83 2.31
N PRO A 57 -18.54 -9.54 2.66
CA PRO A 57 -19.75 -8.74 2.40
C PRO A 57 -20.05 -8.62 0.91
N VAL A 58 -19.08 -8.92 0.04
CA VAL A 58 -19.20 -8.95 -1.41
C VAL A 58 -18.90 -10.34 -1.93
N GLN A 59 -19.93 -11.03 -2.41
CA GLN A 59 -19.81 -12.32 -3.08
C GLN A 59 -19.51 -12.10 -4.57
N LEU A 60 -18.24 -12.09 -4.96
CA LEU A 60 -17.83 -11.83 -6.36
C LEU A 60 -18.51 -12.77 -7.37
N GLY A 61 -18.81 -14.00 -6.97
CA GLY A 61 -19.54 -14.97 -7.79
C GLY A 61 -20.97 -14.57 -8.14
N THR A 62 -21.62 -13.70 -7.35
CA THR A 62 -22.99 -13.21 -7.58
C THR A 62 -23.05 -11.94 -8.41
N ILE A 63 -21.89 -11.29 -8.67
CA ILE A 63 -21.78 -10.08 -9.47
C ILE A 63 -21.94 -10.44 -10.94
N GLY A 64 -22.77 -9.66 -11.65
CA GLY A 64 -22.95 -9.78 -13.10
C GLY A 64 -21.68 -9.52 -13.90
N ALA A 65 -21.79 -9.40 -15.22
CA ALA A 65 -20.65 -9.07 -16.06
C ALA A 65 -20.05 -7.70 -15.66
N PRO A 66 -18.74 -7.62 -15.37
CA PRO A 66 -18.10 -6.36 -15.02
C PRO A 66 -18.06 -5.41 -16.24
N PRO A 67 -17.99 -4.08 -16.03
CA PRO A 67 -17.78 -3.13 -17.12
C PRO A 67 -16.46 -3.39 -17.84
N THR A 68 -16.32 -2.83 -19.06
CA THR A 68 -15.09 -3.00 -19.87
C THR A 68 -13.86 -2.31 -19.26
N ALA A 69 -14.07 -1.26 -18.47
CA ALA A 69 -13.04 -0.55 -17.71
C ALA A 69 -13.64 -0.02 -16.41
N TYR A 70 -12.84 0.04 -15.36
CA TYR A 70 -13.19 0.65 -14.07
C TYR A 70 -11.95 1.14 -13.33
N SER A 71 -12.09 2.18 -12.50
CA SER A 71 -10.97 2.76 -11.78
C SER A 71 -11.35 3.12 -10.34
N LEU A 72 -10.51 2.68 -9.41
CA LEU A 72 -10.51 3.11 -8.00
C LEU A 72 -9.41 4.15 -7.73
N ARG A 73 -8.67 4.58 -8.77
CA ARG A 73 -7.51 5.47 -8.63
C ARG A 73 -7.85 6.80 -7.94
N GLN A 74 -9.09 7.30 -8.09
CA GLN A 74 -9.55 8.50 -7.39
C GLN A 74 -9.64 8.33 -5.87
N TYR A 75 -9.62 7.11 -5.38
CA TYR A 75 -9.63 6.76 -3.97
C TYR A 75 -8.24 6.43 -3.42
N ALA A 76 -7.24 6.27 -4.30
CA ALA A 76 -5.88 5.99 -3.88
C ALA A 76 -5.28 7.16 -3.09
N LEU A 77 -4.43 6.84 -2.12
CA LEU A 77 -3.57 7.79 -1.44
C LEU A 77 -2.40 8.18 -2.36
N PRO A 78 -1.62 9.24 -2.07
CA PRO A 78 -0.31 9.38 -2.69
C PRO A 78 0.54 8.13 -2.42
N ALA A 79 1.24 7.64 -3.46
CA ALA A 79 2.05 6.43 -3.34
C ALA A 79 3.04 6.53 -2.18
N GLY A 80 3.01 5.56 -1.29
CA GLY A 80 3.90 5.48 -0.15
C GLY A 80 5.29 4.95 -0.54
N ASP A 81 6.24 5.00 0.40
CA ASP A 81 7.62 4.54 0.19
C ASP A 81 8.03 3.57 1.31
N GLN A 82 8.17 2.29 0.96
CA GLN A 82 8.62 1.24 1.88
C GLN A 82 10.11 1.30 2.21
N GLY A 83 10.89 2.06 1.44
CA GLY A 83 12.33 2.18 1.61
C GLY A 83 13.09 0.85 1.53
N PRO A 84 14.08 0.66 2.43
CA PRO A 84 14.96 -0.52 2.39
C PRO A 84 14.40 -1.74 3.13
N VAL A 85 13.14 -1.72 3.60
CA VAL A 85 12.53 -2.80 4.39
C VAL A 85 11.69 -3.71 3.51
N GLY A 86 11.78 -5.03 3.70
CA GLY A 86 11.05 -6.07 2.96
C GLY A 86 9.54 -6.14 3.29
N SER A 87 8.87 -4.99 3.38
CA SER A 87 7.49 -4.83 3.83
C SER A 87 6.46 -4.60 2.72
N CYS A 88 6.81 -4.86 1.46
CA CYS A 88 5.95 -4.56 0.30
C CYS A 88 4.53 -5.13 0.44
N VAL A 89 4.37 -6.33 0.99
CA VAL A 89 3.07 -6.97 1.20
C VAL A 89 2.17 -6.12 2.09
N THR A 90 2.67 -5.66 3.22
CA THR A 90 1.89 -4.83 4.15
C THR A 90 1.72 -3.39 3.66
N TRP A 91 2.58 -2.89 2.77
CA TRP A 91 2.34 -1.65 2.04
C TRP A 91 1.23 -1.81 1.01
N ALA A 92 1.24 -2.90 0.24
CA ALA A 92 0.21 -3.18 -0.76
C ALA A 92 -1.17 -3.37 -0.10
N THR A 93 -1.26 -4.18 0.94
CA THR A 93 -2.52 -4.44 1.65
C THR A 93 -2.88 -3.29 2.60
N GLY A 94 -1.99 -2.98 3.55
CA GLY A 94 -2.26 -2.12 4.69
C GLY A 94 -2.22 -0.62 4.39
N TYR A 95 -1.41 -0.15 3.44
CA TYR A 95 -1.40 1.27 3.06
C TYR A 95 -2.27 1.53 1.84
N THR A 96 -1.89 0.99 0.67
CA THR A 96 -2.62 1.24 -0.57
C THR A 96 -4.03 0.65 -0.53
N GLY A 97 -4.15 -0.63 -0.17
CA GLY A 97 -5.43 -1.32 -0.14
C GLY A 97 -6.41 -0.69 0.85
N TYR A 98 -5.98 -0.49 2.08
CA TYR A 98 -6.81 0.20 3.09
C TYR A 98 -7.11 1.63 2.72
N GLY A 99 -6.16 2.38 2.16
CA GLY A 99 -6.39 3.76 1.71
C GLY A 99 -7.51 3.85 0.68
N VAL A 100 -7.50 2.96 -0.32
CA VAL A 100 -8.59 2.86 -1.31
C VAL A 100 -9.92 2.50 -0.64
N LEU A 101 -9.95 1.52 0.26
CA LEU A 101 -11.17 1.09 0.95
C LEU A 101 -11.75 2.19 1.84
N MET A 102 -10.91 2.88 2.61
CA MET A 102 -11.35 3.98 3.47
C MET A 102 -11.98 5.12 2.67
N ASN A 103 -11.31 5.54 1.60
CA ASN A 103 -11.81 6.62 0.76
C ASN A 103 -13.07 6.20 -0.03
N GLU A 104 -13.11 4.98 -0.57
CA GLU A 104 -14.29 4.45 -1.28
C GLU A 104 -15.49 4.31 -0.35
N GLN A 105 -15.28 3.83 0.88
CA GLN A 105 -16.33 3.65 1.89
C GLN A 105 -16.63 4.92 2.69
N GLN A 106 -15.89 6.01 2.46
CA GLN A 106 -16.01 7.27 3.21
C GLN A 106 -15.79 7.10 4.72
N ILE A 107 -14.85 6.21 5.09
CA ILE A 107 -14.45 6.00 6.48
C ILE A 107 -13.42 7.08 6.83
N ALA A 108 -13.71 7.87 7.86
CA ALA A 108 -12.79 8.89 8.34
C ALA A 108 -11.60 8.25 9.06
N GLY A 109 -10.42 8.83 8.88
CA GLY A 109 -9.18 8.43 9.54
C GLY A 109 -7.97 8.82 8.71
N ASP A 110 -6.80 8.70 9.32
CA ASP A 110 -5.52 8.91 8.65
C ASP A 110 -5.09 7.64 7.89
N PRO A 111 -4.10 7.72 6.98
CA PRO A 111 -3.53 6.53 6.34
C PRO A 111 -3.07 5.49 7.36
N MET A 112 -3.24 4.22 7.06
CA MET A 112 -2.81 3.13 7.93
C MET A 112 -1.29 2.96 7.93
N ALA A 113 -0.75 2.45 9.04
CA ALA A 113 0.67 2.18 9.23
C ALA A 113 1.03 0.76 8.81
N PRO A 114 1.72 0.53 7.67
CA PRO A 114 2.09 -0.82 7.23
C PRO A 114 2.94 -1.58 8.24
N MET A 115 3.80 -0.83 8.95
CA MET A 115 4.69 -1.40 9.97
C MET A 115 3.95 -1.94 11.19
N PHE A 116 2.72 -1.48 11.48
CA PHE A 116 1.89 -2.07 12.53
C PHE A 116 1.67 -3.57 12.30
N ILE A 117 1.47 -3.97 11.05
CA ILE A 117 1.34 -5.39 10.68
C ILE A 117 2.71 -6.03 10.52
N TYR A 118 3.63 -5.39 9.76
CA TYR A 118 4.89 -6.01 9.40
C TYR A 118 5.78 -6.30 10.61
N SER A 119 5.88 -5.42 11.59
CA SER A 119 6.69 -5.65 12.80
C SER A 119 6.24 -6.89 13.58
N GLN A 120 4.94 -7.19 13.57
CA GLN A 120 4.39 -8.36 14.23
C GLN A 120 4.68 -9.67 13.47
N ILE A 121 4.87 -9.59 12.16
CA ILE A 121 5.26 -10.73 11.31
C ILE A 121 6.77 -10.92 11.39
N ALA A 122 7.53 -9.87 11.17
CA ALA A 122 9.00 -9.88 11.10
C ALA A 122 9.65 -10.22 12.45
N GLN A 123 9.09 -9.73 13.57
CA GLN A 123 9.62 -9.97 14.93
C GLN A 123 11.11 -9.68 15.08
N GLY A 124 11.61 -8.72 14.28
CA GLY A 124 13.02 -8.32 14.26
C GLY A 124 13.86 -8.90 13.11
N ASP A 125 13.31 -9.84 12.33
CA ASP A 125 13.97 -10.45 11.16
C ASP A 125 13.27 -10.02 9.87
N ASP A 126 13.95 -9.24 9.01
CA ASP A 126 13.40 -8.68 7.77
C ASP A 126 13.46 -9.71 6.62
N GLU A 127 12.71 -10.80 6.75
CA GLU A 127 12.66 -11.89 5.76
C GLU A 127 11.47 -11.77 4.78
N GLY A 128 10.68 -10.70 4.90
CA GLY A 128 9.47 -10.51 4.09
C GLY A 128 8.27 -11.32 4.59
N THR A 129 7.24 -11.42 3.76
CA THR A 129 6.00 -12.16 4.06
C THR A 129 5.21 -12.41 2.77
N TYR A 130 3.96 -12.87 2.88
CA TYR A 130 3.01 -13.00 1.78
C TYR A 130 1.58 -12.69 2.25
N ALA A 131 0.65 -12.47 1.32
CA ALA A 131 -0.71 -12.03 1.63
C ALA A 131 -1.48 -13.03 2.52
N GLY A 132 -1.15 -14.33 2.43
CA GLY A 132 -1.76 -15.36 3.28
C GLY A 132 -1.44 -15.25 4.77
N VAL A 133 -0.46 -14.43 5.17
CA VAL A 133 -0.17 -14.08 6.57
C VAL A 133 -0.69 -12.69 6.91
N ALA A 134 -0.46 -11.71 6.05
CA ALA A 134 -0.83 -10.32 6.31
C ALA A 134 -2.35 -10.10 6.39
N LEU A 135 -3.09 -10.56 5.38
CA LEU A 135 -4.55 -10.37 5.31
C LEU A 135 -5.33 -11.00 6.48
N PRO A 136 -5.02 -12.24 6.94
CA PRO A 136 -5.62 -12.79 8.15
C PRO A 136 -5.37 -11.95 9.40
N LEU A 137 -4.17 -11.41 9.54
CA LEU A 137 -3.81 -10.58 10.69
C LEU A 137 -4.58 -9.25 10.67
N GLU A 138 -4.66 -8.60 9.50
CA GLU A 138 -5.46 -7.40 9.26
C GLU A 138 -6.95 -7.61 9.54
N GLN A 139 -7.47 -8.80 9.21
CA GLN A 139 -8.84 -9.18 9.53
C GLN A 139 -9.05 -9.39 11.03
N GLN A 140 -8.11 -10.05 11.68
CA GLN A 140 -8.24 -10.39 13.10
C GLN A 140 -8.17 -9.16 13.99
N GLN A 141 -7.21 -8.27 13.76
CA GLN A 141 -6.92 -7.16 14.66
C GLN A 141 -7.14 -5.77 14.07
N GLY A 142 -7.17 -5.64 12.73
CA GLY A 142 -7.14 -4.35 12.06
C GLY A 142 -5.72 -3.80 11.91
N ILE A 143 -5.62 -2.54 11.50
CA ILE A 143 -4.36 -1.79 11.38
C ILE A 143 -4.51 -0.45 12.09
N ASP A 144 -3.46 0.00 12.78
CA ASP A 144 -3.43 1.35 13.37
C ASP A 144 -3.06 2.41 12.33
N THR A 145 -3.43 3.66 12.59
CA THR A 145 -3.13 4.79 11.70
C THR A 145 -1.67 5.23 11.84
N LYS A 146 -1.12 5.83 10.78
CA LYS A 146 0.23 6.42 10.82
C LYS A 146 0.36 7.57 11.82
N THR A 147 -0.74 8.20 12.20
CA THR A 147 -0.74 9.28 13.20
C THR A 147 -0.60 8.74 14.63
N ASP A 148 -1.21 7.60 14.94
CA ASP A 148 -1.15 6.98 16.27
C ASP A 148 0.05 6.04 16.43
N TYR A 149 0.46 5.35 15.35
CA TYR A 149 1.62 4.46 15.31
C TYR A 149 2.90 5.29 15.15
N TRP A 150 3.61 5.50 16.25
CA TRP A 150 4.76 6.43 16.31
C TRP A 150 6.09 5.84 15.81
N GLN A 151 6.21 4.53 15.64
CA GLN A 151 7.45 3.83 15.25
C GLN A 151 7.90 4.15 13.82
N GLY A 152 6.99 4.70 13.00
CA GLY A 152 7.28 5.13 11.64
C GLY A 152 7.26 3.99 10.61
N ASP A 153 7.87 4.25 9.44
CA ASP A 153 7.69 3.41 8.25
C ASP A 153 8.75 2.32 8.06
N PHE A 154 9.78 2.27 8.92
CA PHE A 154 10.94 1.39 8.72
C PHE A 154 11.34 0.57 9.95
N ASP A 155 10.70 0.78 11.11
CA ASP A 155 10.98 -0.01 12.31
C ASP A 155 10.13 -1.28 12.34
N TYR A 156 10.72 -2.39 11.89
CA TYR A 156 10.11 -3.72 11.95
C TYR A 156 10.45 -4.50 13.23
N THR A 157 11.15 -3.89 14.19
CA THR A 157 11.60 -4.51 15.43
C THR A 157 10.70 -4.21 16.61
N THR A 158 10.22 -2.96 16.72
CA THR A 158 9.38 -2.51 17.81
C THR A 158 7.94 -2.99 17.63
N GLN A 159 7.43 -3.72 18.61
CA GLN A 159 6.07 -4.24 18.55
C GLN A 159 5.04 -3.17 18.92
N PRO A 160 3.83 -3.20 18.31
CA PRO A 160 2.73 -2.31 18.69
C PRO A 160 2.38 -2.43 20.17
N ASP A 161 2.10 -1.30 20.82
CA ASP A 161 1.66 -1.24 22.17
C ASP A 161 0.15 -1.52 22.37
N ALA A 162 -0.33 -1.50 23.59
CA ALA A 162 -1.72 -1.80 23.90
C ALA A 162 -2.69 -0.72 23.36
N LYS A 163 -2.27 0.55 23.29
CA LYS A 163 -3.09 1.65 22.75
C LYS A 163 -3.23 1.51 21.24
N GLU A 164 -2.13 1.28 20.54
CA GLU A 164 -2.08 1.06 19.10
C GLU A 164 -2.93 -0.15 18.68
N ARG A 165 -2.80 -1.27 19.43
CA ARG A 165 -3.64 -2.46 19.21
C ARG A 165 -5.13 -2.19 19.46
N ALA A 166 -5.48 -1.37 20.44
CA ALA A 166 -6.87 -1.00 20.72
C ALA A 166 -7.42 -0.12 19.57
N ASN A 167 -6.64 0.86 19.11
CA ASN A 167 -7.04 1.73 17.99
C ASN A 167 -7.21 0.94 16.69
N ALA A 168 -6.31 0.03 16.36
CA ALA A 168 -6.40 -0.85 15.19
C ALA A 168 -7.74 -1.59 15.07
N THR A 169 -8.39 -1.91 16.20
CA THR A 169 -9.67 -2.64 16.18
C THR A 169 -10.81 -1.90 15.48
N HIS A 170 -10.68 -0.59 15.28
CA HIS A 170 -11.64 0.23 14.55
C HIS A 170 -11.56 0.07 13.03
N TYR A 171 -10.48 -0.55 12.53
CA TYR A 171 -10.18 -0.64 11.09
C TYR A 171 -9.93 -2.10 10.69
N LYS A 172 -10.87 -3.00 10.98
CA LYS A 172 -10.75 -4.41 10.65
C LYS A 172 -11.21 -4.70 9.23
N LEU A 173 -10.39 -5.49 8.52
CA LEU A 173 -10.78 -6.03 7.23
C LEU A 173 -11.86 -7.10 7.41
N SER A 174 -12.86 -7.13 6.54
CA SER A 174 -13.92 -8.15 6.59
C SER A 174 -13.46 -9.53 6.10
N GLY A 175 -12.36 -9.58 5.38
CA GLY A 175 -11.76 -10.78 4.81
C GLY A 175 -11.04 -10.50 3.51
N ALA A 176 -10.60 -11.56 2.84
CA ALA A 176 -9.97 -11.53 1.54
C ALA A 176 -10.38 -12.76 0.72
N GLN A 177 -10.25 -12.71 -0.58
CA GLN A 177 -10.58 -13.81 -1.47
C GLN A 177 -9.45 -14.05 -2.46
N ASP A 178 -8.99 -15.29 -2.58
CA ASP A 178 -8.08 -15.73 -3.64
C ASP A 178 -8.78 -15.62 -5.01
N LEU A 179 -8.18 -14.88 -5.94
CA LEU A 179 -8.71 -14.65 -7.30
C LEU A 179 -8.04 -15.52 -8.36
N THR A 180 -7.11 -16.39 -7.98
CA THR A 180 -6.34 -17.23 -8.92
C THR A 180 -7.14 -18.39 -9.48
N LYS A 181 -8.30 -18.71 -8.90
CA LYS A 181 -9.17 -19.81 -9.34
C LYS A 181 -10.12 -19.38 -10.47
N GLY A 182 -10.14 -20.16 -11.55
CA GLY A 182 -11.05 -19.93 -12.68
C GLY A 182 -10.58 -18.80 -13.60
N ASP A 183 -11.48 -17.89 -13.99
CA ASP A 183 -11.16 -16.76 -14.86
C ASP A 183 -10.60 -15.59 -14.05
N ILE A 184 -9.27 -15.53 -13.91
CA ILE A 184 -8.52 -14.51 -13.18
C ILE A 184 -8.91 -13.10 -13.63
N VAL A 185 -8.98 -12.86 -14.94
CA VAL A 185 -9.29 -11.54 -15.52
C VAL A 185 -10.68 -11.09 -15.10
N THR A 186 -11.66 -11.96 -15.21
CA THR A 186 -13.03 -11.65 -14.78
C THR A 186 -13.13 -11.46 -13.27
N ASN A 187 -12.40 -12.25 -12.47
CA ASN A 187 -12.38 -12.12 -11.01
C ASN A 187 -11.81 -10.76 -10.58
N ILE A 188 -10.67 -10.33 -11.13
CA ILE A 188 -10.08 -9.02 -10.86
C ILE A 188 -11.03 -7.90 -11.27
N LYS A 189 -11.62 -7.97 -12.48
CA LYS A 189 -12.57 -6.97 -12.95
C LYS A 189 -13.79 -6.83 -12.03
N LYS A 190 -14.33 -7.94 -11.55
CA LYS A 190 -15.44 -7.94 -10.59
C LYS A 190 -15.04 -7.31 -9.26
N ALA A 191 -13.85 -7.65 -8.71
CA ALA A 191 -13.37 -7.09 -7.47
C ALA A 191 -13.25 -5.56 -7.57
N ILE A 192 -12.49 -5.06 -8.55
CA ILE A 192 -12.28 -3.62 -8.77
C ILE A 192 -13.61 -2.88 -9.04
N ALA A 193 -14.51 -3.44 -9.86
CA ALA A 193 -15.82 -2.85 -10.12
C ALA A 193 -16.75 -2.84 -8.89
N SER A 194 -16.43 -3.60 -7.86
CA SER A 194 -17.14 -3.65 -6.57
C SER A 194 -16.52 -2.76 -5.49
N GLY A 195 -15.52 -1.93 -5.85
CA GLY A 195 -14.82 -1.06 -4.91
C GLY A 195 -13.71 -1.75 -4.12
N LEU A 196 -13.29 -2.96 -4.51
CA LEU A 196 -12.31 -3.75 -3.79
C LEU A 196 -10.95 -3.69 -4.51
N PRO A 197 -9.89 -3.12 -3.90
CA PRO A 197 -8.54 -3.17 -4.44
C PRO A 197 -8.01 -4.60 -4.42
N VAL A 198 -7.06 -4.87 -5.33
CA VAL A 198 -6.55 -6.23 -5.55
C VAL A 198 -5.02 -6.24 -5.39
N PRO A 199 -4.49 -6.52 -4.19
CA PRO A 199 -3.07 -6.82 -4.03
C PRO A 199 -2.69 -8.08 -4.79
N PHE A 200 -1.49 -8.07 -5.37
CA PHE A 200 -0.92 -9.24 -6.03
C PHE A 200 0.60 -9.28 -5.92
N GLY A 201 1.12 -10.47 -5.76
CA GLY A 201 2.54 -10.75 -5.65
C GLY A 201 3.11 -11.32 -6.95
N PHE A 202 4.32 -10.91 -7.32
CA PHE A 202 4.96 -11.33 -8.56
C PHE A 202 6.49 -11.38 -8.48
N ASP A 203 7.08 -12.13 -9.40
CA ASP A 203 8.51 -12.16 -9.65
C ASP A 203 8.94 -10.90 -10.39
N VAL A 204 9.77 -10.07 -9.76
CA VAL A 204 10.32 -8.85 -10.36
C VAL A 204 11.44 -9.20 -11.31
N ARG A 205 11.34 -8.77 -12.57
CA ARG A 205 12.42 -8.84 -13.56
C ARG A 205 13.11 -7.50 -13.73
N GLU A 206 14.32 -7.52 -14.30
CA GLU A 206 15.24 -6.36 -14.39
C GLU A 206 14.56 -5.10 -14.93
N SER A 207 13.70 -5.20 -15.94
CA SER A 207 13.01 -4.04 -16.53
C SER A 207 12.01 -3.33 -15.60
N PHE A 208 11.70 -3.90 -14.43
CA PHE A 208 10.86 -3.23 -13.44
C PHE A 208 11.55 -2.01 -12.82
N GLU A 209 12.87 -2.09 -12.65
CA GLU A 209 13.68 -0.98 -12.11
C GLU A 209 13.80 0.20 -13.07
N ASP A 210 13.58 -0.06 -14.38
CA ASP A 210 13.65 0.95 -15.45
C ASP A 210 12.33 1.71 -15.66
N LEU A 211 11.29 1.37 -14.92
CA LEU A 211 9.99 2.07 -15.05
C LEU A 211 10.09 3.51 -14.53
N ASP A 212 9.64 4.43 -15.36
CA ASP A 212 9.63 5.87 -15.08
C ASP A 212 8.34 6.54 -15.57
N GLY A 213 8.26 7.88 -15.46
CA GLY A 213 7.07 8.64 -15.86
C GLY A 213 6.75 8.59 -17.36
N THR A 214 7.67 8.09 -18.21
CA THR A 214 7.51 7.95 -19.67
C THR A 214 7.39 6.50 -20.13
N HIS A 215 7.94 5.58 -19.36
CA HIS A 215 7.92 4.13 -19.60
C HIS A 215 7.27 3.46 -18.38
N ASP A 216 5.95 3.51 -18.32
CA ASP A 216 5.14 3.03 -17.19
C ASP A 216 4.39 1.71 -17.47
N ASN A 217 4.69 1.02 -18.59
CA ASN A 217 4.09 -0.27 -18.91
C ASN A 217 5.06 -1.43 -18.65
N TYR A 218 4.78 -2.22 -17.62
CA TYR A 218 5.56 -3.39 -17.24
C TYR A 218 5.11 -4.63 -18.01
N ASN A 219 5.92 -5.02 -18.99
CA ASN A 219 5.70 -6.22 -19.78
C ASN A 219 7.06 -6.92 -20.04
N PRO A 220 7.63 -7.54 -19.01
CA PRO A 220 9.00 -8.08 -19.08
C PRO A 220 9.11 -9.26 -20.01
N SER A 221 10.31 -9.47 -20.54
CA SER A 221 10.67 -10.70 -21.24
C SER A 221 10.96 -11.82 -20.24
N ALA A 222 10.48 -13.03 -20.51
CA ALA A 222 10.82 -14.22 -19.72
C ALA A 222 12.32 -14.55 -19.66
N ARG A 223 13.16 -13.88 -20.50
CA ARG A 223 14.63 -14.05 -20.52
C ARG A 223 15.35 -13.12 -19.54
N GLU A 224 14.67 -12.07 -19.06
CA GLU A 224 15.23 -11.17 -18.05
C GLU A 224 15.45 -11.92 -16.73
N LYS A 225 16.48 -11.52 -16.01
CA LYS A 225 16.76 -12.07 -14.68
C LYS A 225 15.67 -11.66 -13.70
N ILE A 226 15.26 -12.58 -12.83
CA ILE A 226 14.42 -12.29 -11.68
C ILE A 226 15.30 -11.71 -10.57
N LEU A 227 14.93 -10.57 -10.03
CA LEU A 227 15.62 -9.85 -8.98
C LEU A 227 15.11 -10.21 -7.57
N GLY A 228 13.82 -10.52 -7.45
CA GLY A 228 13.18 -10.84 -6.18
C GLY A 228 11.68 -11.00 -6.33
N GLY A 229 10.97 -11.04 -5.21
CA GLY A 229 9.51 -11.05 -5.17
C GLY A 229 8.96 -9.76 -4.59
N HIS A 230 7.91 -9.20 -5.21
CA HIS A 230 7.31 -7.94 -4.81
C HIS A 230 5.79 -8.03 -4.81
N GLU A 231 5.14 -7.26 -3.95
CA GLU A 231 3.69 -7.14 -3.91
C GLU A 231 3.26 -5.69 -4.05
N VAL A 232 2.22 -5.49 -4.85
CA VAL A 232 1.66 -4.20 -5.24
C VAL A 232 0.15 -4.31 -5.38
N THR A 233 -0.57 -3.20 -5.60
CA THR A 233 -2.04 -3.22 -5.61
C THR A 233 -2.63 -2.73 -6.92
N ILE A 234 -3.44 -3.59 -7.57
CA ILE A 234 -4.26 -3.19 -8.72
C ILE A 234 -5.38 -2.27 -8.22
N VAL A 235 -5.48 -1.09 -8.85
CA VAL A 235 -6.50 -0.08 -8.52
C VAL A 235 -7.38 0.29 -9.71
N ALA A 236 -7.06 -0.17 -10.94
CA ALA A 236 -7.90 0.04 -12.10
C ALA A 236 -7.63 -1.03 -13.17
N TYR A 237 -8.54 -1.11 -14.13
CA TYR A 237 -8.36 -1.94 -15.32
C TYR A 237 -9.06 -1.34 -16.55
N ASP A 238 -8.61 -1.77 -17.72
CA ASP A 238 -9.24 -1.52 -19.02
C ASP A 238 -9.17 -2.75 -19.95
N ALA A 239 -9.34 -2.54 -21.25
CA ALA A 239 -9.26 -3.62 -22.24
C ALA A 239 -7.84 -4.18 -22.40
N GLN A 240 -6.80 -3.39 -22.13
CA GLN A 240 -5.39 -3.74 -22.35
C GLN A 240 -4.79 -4.43 -21.13
N GLY A 241 -5.19 -4.03 -19.91
CA GLY A 241 -4.58 -4.54 -18.69
C GLY A 241 -5.05 -3.84 -17.45
N VAL A 242 -4.13 -3.70 -16.50
CA VAL A 242 -4.36 -3.12 -15.18
C VAL A 242 -3.52 -1.87 -14.94
N THR A 243 -4.00 -1.00 -14.04
CA THR A 243 -3.20 0.07 -13.42
C THR A 243 -2.92 -0.32 -11.98
N VAL A 244 -1.67 -0.20 -11.59
CA VAL A 244 -1.13 -0.70 -10.33
C VAL A 244 -0.47 0.44 -9.58
N GLU A 245 -0.67 0.51 -8.27
CA GLU A 245 0.06 1.39 -7.35
C GLU A 245 1.18 0.63 -6.66
N ASN A 246 2.39 1.19 -6.70
CA ASN A 246 3.60 0.66 -6.08
C ASN A 246 3.91 1.42 -4.78
N SER A 247 4.74 0.84 -3.95
CA SER A 247 5.22 1.39 -2.67
C SER A 247 6.68 1.88 -2.72
N TRP A 248 7.09 2.49 -3.83
CA TRP A 248 8.44 3.04 -4.02
C TRP A 248 8.43 4.57 -4.17
N GLY A 249 7.43 5.19 -3.58
CA GLY A 249 7.26 6.64 -3.55
C GLY A 249 6.68 7.24 -4.83
N PRO A 250 6.23 8.50 -4.77
CA PRO A 250 5.57 9.18 -5.89
C PRO A 250 6.53 9.57 -7.02
N ASN A 251 7.84 9.48 -6.80
CA ASN A 251 8.85 9.80 -7.82
C ASN A 251 9.23 8.60 -8.70
N TRP A 252 8.80 7.39 -8.35
CA TRP A 252 8.98 6.19 -9.14
C TRP A 252 7.82 6.00 -10.14
N GLY A 253 8.09 5.41 -11.31
CA GLY A 253 7.08 5.19 -12.34
C GLY A 253 6.33 6.46 -12.70
N LYS A 254 5.04 6.37 -12.92
CA LYS A 254 4.17 7.52 -13.21
C LYS A 254 3.43 7.97 -11.95
N ASN A 255 4.09 8.80 -11.14
CA ASN A 255 3.59 9.24 -9.83
C ASN A 255 3.32 8.06 -8.86
N GLY A 256 4.19 7.05 -8.85
CA GLY A 256 4.06 5.86 -8.04
C GLY A 256 3.22 4.74 -8.67
N PHE A 257 2.76 4.92 -9.92
CA PHE A 257 1.93 3.95 -10.64
C PHE A 257 2.64 3.38 -11.86
N PHE A 258 2.20 2.20 -12.27
CA PHE A 258 2.54 1.58 -13.55
C PHE A 258 1.34 0.85 -14.14
N THR A 259 1.44 0.43 -15.40
CA THR A 259 0.46 -0.43 -16.05
C THR A 259 1.07 -1.79 -16.39
N ALA A 260 0.24 -2.82 -16.48
CA ALA A 260 0.68 -4.14 -16.92
C ALA A 260 -0.40 -4.80 -17.78
N PRO A 261 -0.03 -5.50 -18.88
CA PRO A 261 -1.00 -6.15 -19.73
C PRO A 261 -1.62 -7.39 -19.05
N TRP A 262 -2.81 -7.78 -19.47
CA TRP A 262 -3.47 -8.99 -18.96
C TRP A 262 -2.62 -10.25 -19.12
N SER A 263 -1.78 -10.30 -20.17
CA SER A 263 -0.86 -11.43 -20.39
C SER A 263 0.21 -11.56 -19.31
N PHE A 264 0.63 -10.44 -18.67
CA PHE A 264 1.51 -10.48 -17.50
C PHE A 264 0.75 -10.97 -16.28
N ILE A 265 -0.44 -10.42 -15.98
CA ILE A 265 -1.25 -10.76 -14.81
C ILE A 265 -1.65 -12.23 -14.78
N THR A 266 -1.85 -12.85 -15.93
CA THR A 266 -2.16 -14.28 -16.06
C THR A 266 -0.93 -15.14 -16.33
N GLY A 267 0.26 -14.54 -16.30
CA GLY A 267 1.54 -15.19 -16.61
C GLY A 267 2.15 -15.92 -15.42
N ALA A 268 3.26 -16.62 -15.69
CA ALA A 268 3.93 -17.45 -14.70
C ALA A 268 4.71 -16.67 -13.62
N ASP A 269 4.94 -15.38 -13.84
CA ASP A 269 5.65 -14.54 -12.87
C ASP A 269 4.74 -14.05 -11.73
N VAL A 270 3.41 -14.25 -11.81
CA VAL A 270 2.48 -13.87 -10.76
C VAL A 270 2.32 -15.01 -9.76
N ASN A 271 2.55 -14.71 -8.48
CA ASN A 271 2.66 -15.68 -7.40
C ASN A 271 1.37 -15.77 -6.57
N GLU A 272 0.66 -14.66 -6.39
CA GLU A 272 -0.62 -14.61 -5.66
C GLU A 272 -1.46 -13.42 -6.13
N ILE A 273 -2.78 -13.53 -6.02
CA ILE A 273 -3.74 -12.44 -6.34
C ILE A 273 -4.91 -12.54 -5.36
N HIS A 274 -5.18 -11.48 -4.63
CA HIS A 274 -6.28 -11.45 -3.67
C HIS A 274 -7.16 -10.22 -3.88
N SER A 275 -8.49 -10.35 -3.79
CA SER A 275 -9.30 -9.19 -3.49
C SER A 275 -9.29 -8.95 -1.99
N MET A 276 -9.20 -7.69 -1.59
CA MET A 276 -9.52 -7.32 -0.22
C MET A 276 -11.04 -7.33 -0.03
N GLY A 277 -11.48 -7.56 1.22
CA GLY A 277 -12.85 -7.32 1.62
C GLY A 277 -13.10 -5.84 1.92
N ARG A 278 -14.29 -5.52 2.42
CA ARG A 278 -14.59 -4.17 2.92
C ARG A 278 -14.05 -4.01 4.35
N LEU A 279 -13.91 -2.75 4.78
CA LEU A 279 -13.66 -2.46 6.19
C LEU A 279 -14.99 -2.46 6.95
N PHE A 280 -15.00 -3.03 8.15
CA PHE A 280 -16.11 -2.85 9.06
C PHE A 280 -16.00 -1.46 9.69
N PRO A 281 -17.04 -0.61 9.63
CA PRO A 281 -17.09 0.57 10.50
C PRO A 281 -17.16 0.09 11.96
N ALA A 282 -16.41 0.76 12.82
CA ALA A 282 -16.47 0.54 14.27
C ALA A 282 -17.82 0.90 14.85
#